data_0643157e35c62a629a9ecabe41b7235e
#
_entry.id   0643157e35c62a629a9ecabe41b7235e
#
_cell.length_a   1.000
_cell.length_b   1.000
_cell.length_c   1.000
_cell.angle_alpha   90.00
_cell.angle_beta   90.00
_cell.angle_gamma   90.00
#
_symmetry.space_group_name_H-M   'P 1'
#
loop_
_entity.id
_entity.type
_entity.pdbx_description
1 polymer ?
#
loop_
_entity_poly.entity_id
_entity_poly.type
_entity_poly.pdbx_seq_one_letter_code
_entity_poly.pdbx_strand_id
1 'polypeptide(L)'
;MTSQKKKSTNANRKKLNLLLLVLNLVLLGLLAVFMLNRPNQSKSNSKGTQTSQSKTTAKWKTYDEPVQIPILMYHAVHVMDPSEASNANLIVDPDLFEAQIKALSKAGYYFLTPEEAYKAFTENALPAKKVVWLTFDDGNEDFYTIAYPILKKYKAKATNNVITGFVKKGNAGNLTVKQMKEMMAHGMSFQSHTVNHPDLSATDKATQKVELTDSIDF
;
A
#
# COMPACT_ATOMS: atom_id res chain seq x y z
N MET A 1 -4.73 49.31 -42.05
CA MET A 1 -3.76 49.13 -40.90
C MET A 1 -3.59 47.67 -40.43
N THR A 2 -3.81 46.65 -41.24
CA THR A 2 -3.85 45.23 -40.79
C THR A 2 -2.65 44.36 -41.23
N SER A 3 -1.82 44.81 -42.21
CA SER A 3 -0.71 43.97 -42.75
C SER A 3 0.59 44.04 -41.94
N GLN A 4 0.91 45.15 -41.30
CA GLN A 4 2.15 45.29 -40.52
C GLN A 4 2.11 44.58 -39.18
N LYS A 5 0.93 44.47 -38.52
CA LYS A 5 0.80 43.79 -37.20
C LYS A 5 1.02 42.27 -37.32
N LYS A 6 0.68 41.64 -38.45
CA LYS A 6 0.84 40.21 -38.70
C LYS A 6 2.29 39.80 -39.01
N LYS A 7 3.12 40.69 -39.57
CA LYS A 7 4.55 40.44 -39.81
C LYS A 7 5.38 40.50 -38.52
N SER A 8 5.03 41.42 -37.59
CA SER A 8 5.73 41.55 -36.30
C SER A 8 5.54 40.35 -35.39
N THR A 9 4.31 39.80 -35.32
CA THR A 9 4.01 38.61 -34.49
C THR A 9 4.71 37.33 -34.98
N ASN A 10 4.90 37.20 -36.30
CA ASN A 10 5.57 36.03 -36.88
C ASN A 10 7.09 36.08 -36.69
N ALA A 11 7.69 37.25 -36.73
CA ALA A 11 9.13 37.45 -36.42
C ALA A 11 9.45 37.16 -34.94
N ASN A 12 8.58 37.59 -34.04
CA ASN A 12 8.75 37.33 -32.60
C ASN A 12 8.55 35.84 -32.25
N ARG A 13 7.61 35.15 -32.90
CA ARG A 13 7.45 33.68 -32.75
C ARG A 13 8.69 32.91 -33.24
N LYS A 14 9.28 33.32 -34.39
CA LYS A 14 10.51 32.68 -34.89
C LYS A 14 11.69 32.91 -33.96
N LYS A 15 11.85 34.13 -33.38
CA LYS A 15 12.89 34.41 -32.38
C LYS A 15 12.68 33.61 -31.09
N LEU A 16 11.44 33.49 -30.61
CA LEU A 16 11.13 32.70 -29.42
C LEU A 16 11.41 31.20 -29.65
N ASN A 17 11.03 30.65 -30.80
CA ASN A 17 11.30 29.25 -31.12
C ASN A 17 12.81 28.96 -31.26
N LEU A 18 13.58 29.91 -31.85
CA LEU A 18 15.02 29.80 -31.95
C LEU A 18 15.68 29.84 -30.54
N LEU A 19 15.20 30.73 -29.66
CA LEU A 19 15.68 30.82 -28.27
C LEU A 19 15.42 29.54 -27.50
N LEU A 20 14.23 28.94 -27.64
CA LEU A 20 13.88 27.66 -27.02
C LEU A 20 14.72 26.50 -27.55
N LEU A 21 15.04 26.51 -28.86
CA LEU A 21 15.92 25.49 -29.47
C LEU A 21 17.33 25.57 -28.90
N VAL A 22 17.88 26.79 -28.80
CA VAL A 22 19.21 27.03 -28.23
C VAL A 22 19.24 26.63 -26.76
N LEU A 23 18.22 26.97 -25.98
CA LEU A 23 18.12 26.59 -24.57
C LEU A 23 18.10 25.07 -24.38
N ASN A 24 17.34 24.33 -25.22
CA ASN A 24 17.33 22.87 -25.21
C ASN A 24 18.69 22.25 -25.57
N LEU A 25 19.40 22.82 -26.55
CA LEU A 25 20.75 22.35 -26.91
C LEU A 25 21.76 22.60 -25.78
N VAL A 26 21.67 23.72 -25.09
CA VAL A 26 22.51 24.02 -23.91
C VAL A 26 22.22 23.05 -22.77
N LEU A 27 20.94 22.75 -22.50
CA LEU A 27 20.55 21.78 -21.48
C LEU A 27 21.06 20.38 -21.80
N LEU A 28 20.96 19.94 -23.05
CA LEU A 28 21.47 18.63 -23.51
C LEU A 28 22.99 18.58 -23.39
N GLY A 29 23.70 19.68 -23.70
CA GLY A 29 25.16 19.81 -23.54
C GLY A 29 25.59 19.70 -22.08
N LEU A 30 24.88 20.36 -21.17
CA LEU A 30 25.11 20.27 -19.71
C LEU A 30 24.88 18.88 -19.17
N LEU A 31 23.83 18.19 -19.64
CA LEU A 31 23.57 16.80 -19.27
C LEU A 31 24.69 15.86 -19.75
N ALA A 32 25.18 16.04 -20.95
CA ALA A 32 26.30 15.26 -21.50
C ALA A 32 27.61 15.48 -20.71
N VAL A 33 27.92 16.72 -20.33
CA VAL A 33 29.10 17.05 -19.49
C VAL A 33 28.91 16.46 -18.07
N PHE A 34 27.71 16.47 -17.50
CA PHE A 34 27.43 15.85 -16.20
C PHE A 34 27.60 14.32 -16.24
N MET A 35 27.21 13.69 -17.34
CA MET A 35 27.39 12.23 -17.55
C MET A 35 28.86 11.84 -17.74
N LEU A 36 29.63 12.68 -18.40
CA LEU A 36 31.06 12.44 -18.67
C LEU A 36 31.98 12.72 -17.47
N ASN A 37 31.56 13.61 -16.56
CA ASN A 37 32.30 13.99 -15.35
C ASN A 37 31.84 13.23 -14.08
N ARG A 38 31.17 12.09 -14.19
CA ARG A 38 30.91 11.25 -13.00
C ARG A 38 32.28 10.74 -12.49
N PRO A 39 32.65 11.05 -11.25
CA PRO A 39 33.85 10.46 -10.66
C PRO A 39 33.66 8.94 -10.62
N ASN A 40 34.63 8.24 -11.17
CA ASN A 40 34.72 6.79 -11.18
C ASN A 40 34.85 6.35 -9.71
N GLN A 41 33.72 5.98 -9.08
CA GLN A 41 33.76 5.39 -7.75
C GLN A 41 34.41 4.01 -7.87
N SER A 42 35.68 3.97 -7.49
CA SER A 42 36.41 2.74 -7.31
C SER A 42 35.64 1.83 -6.38
N LYS A 43 35.43 0.58 -6.82
CA LYS A 43 34.81 -0.49 -6.04
C LYS A 43 35.61 -0.70 -4.75
N SER A 44 35.21 -0.06 -3.68
CA SER A 44 35.58 -0.46 -2.33
C SER A 44 34.79 -1.73 -2.02
N ASN A 45 35.48 -2.87 -1.95
CA ASN A 45 34.98 -4.13 -1.43
C ASN A 45 34.73 -3.99 0.07
N SER A 46 33.65 -3.37 0.48
CA SER A 46 33.10 -3.60 1.80
C SER A 46 32.18 -4.81 1.69
N LYS A 47 32.59 -5.95 2.29
CA LYS A 47 31.72 -7.06 2.64
C LYS A 47 30.65 -6.56 3.61
N GLY A 48 29.65 -5.86 3.10
CA GLY A 48 28.37 -5.70 3.77
C GLY A 48 27.64 -7.02 3.60
N THR A 49 27.47 -7.73 4.71
CA THR A 49 26.59 -8.89 4.81
C THR A 49 25.18 -8.43 4.44
N GLN A 50 24.85 -8.49 3.15
CA GLN A 50 23.47 -8.48 2.73
C GLN A 50 22.88 -9.78 3.25
N THR A 51 22.14 -9.65 4.36
CA THR A 51 21.19 -10.69 4.75
C THR A 51 20.16 -10.77 3.61
N SER A 52 20.48 -11.61 2.64
CA SER A 52 19.49 -12.03 1.66
C SER A 52 18.40 -12.72 2.45
N GLN A 53 17.27 -12.03 2.68
CA GLN A 53 16.04 -12.73 3.00
C GLN A 53 15.82 -13.70 1.84
N SER A 54 16.11 -14.96 2.10
CA SER A 54 15.76 -16.05 1.23
C SER A 54 14.27 -15.94 0.95
N LYS A 55 13.90 -15.49 -0.25
CA LYS A 55 12.57 -15.68 -0.79
C LYS A 55 12.41 -17.18 -0.96
N THR A 56 11.97 -17.85 0.10
CA THR A 56 11.47 -19.21 0.00
C THR A 56 10.24 -19.10 -0.88
N THR A 57 10.38 -19.36 -2.17
CA THR A 57 9.26 -19.41 -3.08
C THR A 57 8.38 -20.57 -2.61
N ALA A 58 7.25 -20.24 -2.00
CA ALA A 58 6.26 -21.23 -1.60
C ALA A 58 5.91 -22.09 -2.82
N LYS A 59 5.94 -23.43 -2.65
CA LYS A 59 5.53 -24.34 -3.71
C LYS A 59 4.02 -24.37 -3.76
N TRP A 60 3.45 -23.65 -4.71
CA TRP A 60 2.01 -23.65 -4.96
C TRP A 60 1.54 -25.02 -5.44
N LYS A 61 0.44 -25.48 -4.87
CA LYS A 61 -0.25 -26.71 -5.27
C LYS A 61 -1.64 -26.37 -5.79
N THR A 62 -1.96 -26.79 -7.01
CA THR A 62 -3.31 -26.73 -7.58
C THR A 62 -4.21 -27.80 -7.00
N TYR A 63 -5.51 -27.54 -7.00
CA TYR A 63 -6.55 -28.43 -6.50
C TYR A 63 -7.65 -28.58 -7.56
N ASP A 64 -8.28 -29.75 -7.61
CA ASP A 64 -9.40 -30.01 -8.53
C ASP A 64 -10.69 -29.39 -8.01
N GLU A 65 -10.88 -29.42 -6.67
CA GLU A 65 -12.01 -28.77 -5.99
C GLU A 65 -11.69 -27.34 -5.62
N PRO A 66 -12.69 -26.44 -5.59
CA PRO A 66 -12.48 -25.03 -5.22
C PRO A 66 -11.79 -24.87 -3.86
N VAL A 67 -10.68 -24.14 -3.83
CA VAL A 67 -9.98 -23.84 -2.57
C VAL A 67 -10.81 -22.91 -1.69
N GLN A 68 -10.79 -23.18 -0.38
CA GLN A 68 -11.42 -22.32 0.62
C GLN A 68 -10.35 -21.62 1.45
N ILE A 69 -10.46 -20.30 1.59
CA ILE A 69 -9.55 -19.48 2.37
C ILE A 69 -10.34 -18.86 3.51
N PRO A 70 -10.06 -19.26 4.77
CA PRO A 70 -10.57 -18.51 5.92
C PRO A 70 -10.06 -17.08 5.89
N ILE A 71 -10.96 -16.11 5.96
CA ILE A 71 -10.65 -14.68 6.08
C ILE A 71 -11.12 -14.25 7.45
N LEU A 72 -10.20 -13.77 8.29
CA LEU A 72 -10.51 -13.22 9.60
C LEU A 72 -10.45 -11.71 9.52
N MET A 73 -11.62 -11.08 9.64
CA MET A 73 -11.78 -9.63 9.57
C MET A 73 -11.77 -9.04 10.98
N TYR A 74 -10.92 -8.05 11.18
CA TYR A 74 -10.79 -7.23 12.38
C TYR A 74 -11.02 -5.76 12.02
N HIS A 75 -11.22 -4.91 13.03
CA HIS A 75 -11.23 -3.46 12.88
C HIS A 75 -10.25 -2.85 13.89
N ALA A 76 -10.62 -2.79 15.16
CA ALA A 76 -9.82 -2.21 16.22
C ALA A 76 -9.25 -3.27 17.18
N VAL A 77 -8.05 -3.03 17.70
CA VAL A 77 -7.35 -3.90 18.66
C VAL A 77 -6.90 -3.05 19.85
N HIS A 78 -7.76 -2.92 20.85
CA HIS A 78 -7.44 -2.22 22.09
C HIS A 78 -8.36 -2.69 23.23
N VAL A 79 -8.04 -2.29 24.47
CA VAL A 79 -8.93 -2.51 25.60
C VAL A 79 -10.12 -1.56 25.43
N MET A 80 -11.31 -2.12 25.27
CA MET A 80 -12.53 -1.35 24.99
C MET A 80 -12.86 -0.42 26.17
N ASP A 81 -13.04 0.88 25.87
CA ASP A 81 -13.59 1.84 26.82
C ASP A 81 -15.12 1.60 26.97
N PRO A 82 -15.71 1.75 28.17
CA PRO A 82 -17.16 1.61 28.36
C PRO A 82 -18.00 2.50 27.43
N SER A 83 -17.50 3.65 27.01
CA SER A 83 -18.18 4.54 26.05
C SER A 83 -18.28 3.97 24.64
N GLU A 84 -17.48 2.95 24.31
CA GLU A 84 -17.42 2.28 23.00
C GLU A 84 -18.34 1.04 22.92
N ALA A 85 -19.17 0.80 23.93
CA ALA A 85 -20.02 -0.39 24.01
C ALA A 85 -20.92 -0.63 22.78
N SER A 86 -21.29 0.43 22.05
CA SER A 86 -22.03 0.33 20.78
C SER A 86 -21.22 -0.32 19.64
N ASN A 87 -19.89 -0.28 19.74
CA ASN A 87 -18.96 -0.80 18.75
C ASN A 87 -18.21 -2.06 19.24
N ALA A 88 -18.69 -2.69 20.31
CA ALA A 88 -18.03 -3.84 20.94
C ALA A 88 -17.75 -5.01 19.96
N ASN A 89 -18.56 -5.16 18.93
CA ASN A 89 -18.37 -6.17 17.88
C ASN A 89 -17.22 -5.85 16.89
N LEU A 90 -16.67 -4.64 16.93
CA LEU A 90 -15.58 -4.18 16.08
C LEU A 90 -14.25 -4.11 16.84
N ILE A 91 -14.26 -4.31 18.16
CA ILE A 91 -13.10 -4.15 19.03
C ILE A 91 -12.70 -5.52 19.58
N VAL A 92 -11.45 -5.86 19.48
CA VAL A 92 -10.88 -7.06 20.09
C VAL A 92 -9.81 -6.69 21.11
N ASP A 93 -9.88 -7.30 22.29
CA ASP A 93 -8.88 -7.11 23.35
C ASP A 93 -7.49 -7.57 22.86
N PRO A 94 -6.40 -6.83 23.16
CA PRO A 94 -5.05 -7.16 22.73
C PRO A 94 -4.56 -8.56 23.15
N ASP A 95 -4.88 -9.02 24.38
CA ASP A 95 -4.47 -10.33 24.85
C ASP A 95 -5.22 -11.44 24.09
N LEU A 96 -6.51 -11.22 23.82
CA LEU A 96 -7.31 -12.13 23.01
C LEU A 96 -6.80 -12.17 21.57
N PHE A 97 -6.50 -11.02 20.96
CA PHE A 97 -5.91 -10.94 19.63
C PHE A 97 -4.57 -11.69 19.57
N GLU A 98 -3.67 -11.44 20.53
CA GLU A 98 -2.40 -12.15 20.60
C GLU A 98 -2.58 -13.67 20.73
N ALA A 99 -3.54 -14.11 21.56
CA ALA A 99 -3.83 -15.54 21.73
C ALA A 99 -4.31 -16.18 20.41
N GLN A 100 -5.15 -15.48 19.62
CA GLN A 100 -5.61 -15.94 18.31
C GLN A 100 -4.45 -16.06 17.30
N ILE A 101 -3.63 -15.01 17.16
CA ILE A 101 -2.48 -15.03 16.25
C ILE A 101 -1.46 -16.11 16.63
N LYS A 102 -1.18 -16.25 17.93
CA LYS A 102 -0.32 -17.32 18.47
C LYS A 102 -0.85 -18.71 18.13
N ALA A 103 -2.17 -18.93 18.27
CA ALA A 103 -2.80 -20.21 17.97
C ALA A 103 -2.65 -20.56 16.48
N LEU A 104 -2.95 -19.62 15.57
CA LEU A 104 -2.78 -19.78 14.12
C LEU A 104 -1.33 -20.08 13.74
N SER A 105 -0.38 -19.31 14.27
CA SER A 105 1.04 -19.50 14.03
C SER A 105 1.53 -20.88 14.53
N LYS A 106 1.15 -21.28 15.75
CA LYS A 106 1.48 -22.62 16.31
C LYS A 106 0.86 -23.76 15.52
N ALA A 107 -0.34 -23.57 14.97
CA ALA A 107 -1.03 -24.58 14.14
C ALA A 107 -0.42 -24.67 12.73
N GLY A 108 0.57 -23.84 12.39
CA GLY A 108 1.26 -23.85 11.12
C GLY A 108 0.46 -23.24 9.96
N TYR A 109 -0.40 -22.27 10.25
CA TYR A 109 -1.08 -21.51 9.20
C TYR A 109 -0.10 -20.59 8.46
N TYR A 110 -0.26 -20.54 7.14
CA TYR A 110 0.40 -19.57 6.26
C TYR A 110 -0.49 -18.35 6.13
N PHE A 111 0.06 -17.17 6.44
CA PHE A 111 -0.65 -15.90 6.37
C PHE A 111 -0.51 -15.32 4.96
N LEU A 112 -1.63 -15.21 4.24
CA LEU A 112 -1.66 -14.74 2.86
C LEU A 112 -1.52 -13.22 2.77
N THR A 113 -0.85 -12.76 1.70
CA THR A 113 -0.98 -11.38 1.21
C THR A 113 -2.18 -11.26 0.27
N PRO A 114 -2.64 -10.04 -0.09
CA PRO A 114 -3.69 -9.84 -1.09
C PRO A 114 -3.37 -10.51 -2.43
N GLU A 115 -2.13 -10.40 -2.90
CA GLU A 115 -1.67 -11.00 -4.16
C GLU A 115 -1.70 -12.53 -4.09
N GLU A 116 -1.30 -13.09 -2.94
CA GLU A 116 -1.35 -14.54 -2.71
C GLU A 116 -2.79 -15.04 -2.63
N ALA A 117 -3.69 -14.29 -1.98
CA ALA A 117 -5.12 -14.60 -1.93
C ALA A 117 -5.76 -14.52 -3.33
N TYR A 118 -5.47 -13.45 -4.08
CA TYR A 118 -5.93 -13.31 -5.46
C TYR A 118 -5.47 -14.48 -6.34
N LYS A 119 -4.19 -14.84 -6.25
CA LYS A 119 -3.64 -16.01 -6.96
C LYS A 119 -4.34 -17.29 -6.57
N ALA A 120 -4.59 -17.50 -5.28
CA ALA A 120 -5.28 -18.69 -4.79
C ALA A 120 -6.68 -18.84 -5.39
N PHE A 121 -7.44 -17.74 -5.47
CA PHE A 121 -8.78 -17.74 -6.05
C PHE A 121 -8.77 -17.89 -7.58
N THR A 122 -7.82 -17.28 -8.28
CA THR A 122 -7.79 -17.29 -9.76
C THR A 122 -7.17 -18.55 -10.34
N GLU A 123 -6.18 -19.14 -9.67
CA GLU A 123 -5.47 -20.32 -10.12
C GLU A 123 -5.90 -21.60 -9.39
N ASN A 124 -6.86 -21.52 -8.48
CA ASN A 124 -7.32 -22.62 -7.63
C ASN A 124 -6.15 -23.36 -6.96
N ALA A 125 -5.24 -22.61 -6.36
CA ALA A 125 -3.99 -23.12 -5.82
C ALA A 125 -3.68 -22.53 -4.43
N LEU A 126 -2.95 -23.26 -3.60
CA LEU A 126 -2.54 -22.80 -2.29
C LEU A 126 -1.02 -22.94 -2.09
N PRO A 127 -0.37 -21.99 -1.36
CA PRO A 127 1.06 -22.06 -1.02
C PRO A 127 1.36 -23.01 0.14
N ALA A 128 0.34 -23.41 0.89
CA ALA A 128 0.40 -24.33 2.02
C ALA A 128 -0.93 -25.06 2.24
N LYS A 129 -0.93 -26.17 2.98
CA LYS A 129 -2.16 -26.90 3.32
C LYS A 129 -3.11 -26.12 4.22
N LYS A 130 -2.58 -25.28 5.09
CA LYS A 130 -3.33 -24.41 5.99
C LYS A 130 -2.99 -22.97 5.66
N VAL A 131 -3.98 -22.21 5.22
CA VAL A 131 -3.86 -20.80 4.89
C VAL A 131 -4.88 -19.99 5.67
N VAL A 132 -4.59 -18.74 5.93
CA VAL A 132 -5.52 -17.75 6.47
C VAL A 132 -5.18 -16.39 5.92
N TRP A 133 -6.17 -15.56 5.68
CA TRP A 133 -5.98 -14.16 5.34
C TRP A 133 -6.52 -13.30 6.47
N LEU A 134 -5.66 -12.50 7.08
CA LEU A 134 -6.04 -11.55 8.11
C LEU A 134 -6.31 -10.20 7.45
N THR A 135 -7.50 -9.65 7.66
CA THR A 135 -7.88 -8.33 7.19
C THR A 135 -8.26 -7.45 8.36
N PHE A 136 -7.94 -6.18 8.24
CA PHE A 136 -8.34 -5.12 9.16
C PHE A 136 -8.98 -4.01 8.35
N ASP A 137 -10.05 -3.43 8.84
CA ASP A 137 -10.72 -2.35 8.13
C ASP A 137 -10.52 -1.02 8.86
N ASP A 138 -10.84 0.10 8.19
CA ASP A 138 -10.87 1.49 8.62
C ASP A 138 -9.53 2.20 8.73
N GLY A 139 -8.40 1.50 8.92
CA GLY A 139 -7.10 2.14 9.08
C GLY A 139 -6.91 2.79 10.44
N ASN A 140 -7.40 2.17 11.51
CA ASN A 140 -7.26 2.64 12.88
C ASN A 140 -5.77 2.63 13.33
N GLU A 141 -5.35 3.61 14.13
CA GLU A 141 -3.95 3.75 14.57
C GLU A 141 -3.51 2.61 15.50
N ASP A 142 -4.43 1.96 16.19
CA ASP A 142 -4.15 0.80 17.03
C ASP A 142 -3.64 -0.42 16.22
N PHE A 143 -3.93 -0.46 14.91
CA PHE A 143 -3.27 -1.42 14.04
C PHE A 143 -1.74 -1.26 14.04
N TYR A 144 -1.22 -0.02 14.09
CA TYR A 144 0.22 0.24 14.17
C TYR A 144 0.76 0.06 15.59
N THR A 145 0.05 0.61 16.58
CA THR A 145 0.56 0.70 17.95
C THR A 145 0.42 -0.60 18.73
N ILE A 146 -0.58 -1.45 18.39
CA ILE A 146 -0.91 -2.66 19.15
C ILE A 146 -0.88 -3.91 18.28
N ALA A 147 -1.64 -3.96 17.18
CA ALA A 147 -1.75 -5.17 16.37
C ALA A 147 -0.44 -5.52 15.66
N TYR A 148 0.23 -4.55 15.05
CA TYR A 148 1.46 -4.78 14.28
C TYR A 148 2.63 -5.37 15.11
N PRO A 149 2.95 -4.90 16.33
CA PRO A 149 3.93 -5.56 17.19
C PRO A 149 3.62 -7.04 17.43
N ILE A 150 2.36 -7.39 17.66
CA ILE A 150 1.89 -8.77 17.85
C ILE A 150 2.07 -9.57 16.55
N LEU A 151 1.60 -9.05 15.41
CA LEU A 151 1.76 -9.70 14.10
C LEU A 151 3.24 -9.96 13.79
N LYS A 152 4.09 -8.97 14.02
CA LYS A 152 5.56 -9.08 13.82
C LYS A 152 6.18 -10.16 14.69
N LYS A 153 5.80 -10.26 15.98
CA LYS A 153 6.25 -11.27 16.93
C LYS A 153 6.01 -12.69 16.41
N TYR A 154 4.87 -12.94 15.78
CA TYR A 154 4.49 -14.24 15.25
C TYR A 154 4.76 -14.41 13.75
N LYS A 155 5.43 -13.45 13.12
CA LYS A 155 5.73 -13.44 11.67
C LYS A 155 4.44 -13.57 10.82
N ALA A 156 3.32 -13.07 11.34
CA ALA A 156 2.04 -13.04 10.67
C ALA A 156 1.99 -11.85 9.71
N LYS A 157 1.39 -12.06 8.53
CA LYS A 157 1.06 -11.00 7.58
C LYS A 157 -0.40 -10.62 7.75
N ALA A 158 -0.71 -9.37 7.49
CA ALA A 158 -2.09 -8.87 7.47
C ALA A 158 -2.27 -7.77 6.42
N THR A 159 -3.50 -7.58 6.02
CA THR A 159 -3.94 -6.50 5.13
C THR A 159 -4.76 -5.51 5.95
N ASN A 160 -4.51 -4.21 5.80
CA ASN A 160 -5.39 -3.18 6.35
C ASN A 160 -6.03 -2.41 5.19
N ASN A 161 -7.37 -2.40 5.15
CA ASN A 161 -8.18 -1.66 4.19
C ASN A 161 -8.43 -0.27 4.77
N VAL A 162 -7.76 0.75 4.24
CA VAL A 162 -7.74 2.09 4.84
C VAL A 162 -8.76 3.01 4.19
N ILE A 163 -9.47 3.81 5.02
CA ILE A 163 -10.29 4.92 4.55
C ILE A 163 -9.34 6.03 4.12
N THR A 164 -9.08 6.12 2.80
CA THR A 164 -7.97 6.90 2.27
C THR A 164 -8.11 8.40 2.54
N GLY A 165 -9.32 8.93 2.59
CA GLY A 165 -9.58 10.32 2.93
C GLY A 165 -9.22 10.66 4.38
N PHE A 166 -9.35 9.72 5.32
CA PHE A 166 -8.98 9.93 6.72
C PHE A 166 -7.46 9.98 6.87
N VAL A 167 -6.76 9.06 6.21
CA VAL A 167 -5.29 9.04 6.16
C VAL A 167 -4.75 10.32 5.50
N LYS A 168 -5.32 10.72 4.36
CA LYS A 168 -4.93 11.93 3.61
C LYS A 168 -5.12 13.22 4.42
N LYS A 169 -6.20 13.31 5.19
CA LYS A 169 -6.49 14.45 6.07
C LYS A 169 -5.64 14.45 7.35
N GLY A 170 -5.00 13.34 7.69
CA GLY A 170 -4.25 13.18 8.94
C GLY A 170 -5.17 13.19 10.17
N ASN A 171 -6.33 12.54 10.07
CA ASN A 171 -7.26 12.44 11.18
C ASN A 171 -6.60 11.76 12.38
N ALA A 172 -6.83 12.29 13.57
CA ALA A 172 -6.40 11.64 14.81
C ALA A 172 -7.05 10.25 14.95
N GLY A 173 -6.29 9.28 15.45
CA GLY A 173 -6.74 7.89 15.59
C GLY A 173 -6.69 7.05 14.31
N ASN A 174 -6.26 7.61 13.18
CA ASN A 174 -6.03 6.87 11.96
C ASN A 174 -4.53 6.74 11.63
N LEU A 175 -4.19 5.72 10.85
CA LEU A 175 -2.84 5.48 10.36
C LEU A 175 -2.32 6.65 9.54
N THR A 176 -1.01 6.90 9.65
CA THR A 176 -0.30 7.82 8.76
C THR A 176 0.39 7.06 7.63
N VAL A 177 0.62 7.72 6.49
CA VAL A 177 1.39 7.16 5.37
C VAL A 177 2.79 6.70 5.81
N LYS A 178 3.41 7.38 6.78
CA LYS A 178 4.72 7.00 7.34
C LYS A 178 4.65 5.65 8.05
N GLN A 179 3.65 5.45 8.92
CA GLN A 179 3.42 4.19 9.63
C GLN A 179 3.12 3.05 8.65
N MET A 180 2.27 3.31 7.64
CA MET A 180 1.96 2.33 6.59
C MET A 180 3.22 1.88 5.85
N LYS A 181 4.07 2.81 5.40
CA LYS A 181 5.33 2.49 4.71
C LYS A 181 6.31 1.69 5.57
N GLU A 182 6.37 1.98 6.86
CA GLU A 182 7.18 1.19 7.81
C GLU A 182 6.66 -0.25 7.90
N MET A 183 5.35 -0.42 8.07
CA MET A 183 4.72 -1.74 8.21
C MET A 183 4.83 -2.58 6.93
N MET A 184 4.76 -1.95 5.74
CA MET A 184 4.95 -2.64 4.45
C MET A 184 6.31 -3.32 4.35
N ALA A 185 7.38 -2.72 4.90
CA ALA A 185 8.70 -3.32 4.94
C ALA A 185 8.76 -4.62 5.77
N HIS A 186 7.73 -4.90 6.56
CA HIS A 186 7.61 -6.07 7.43
C HIS A 186 6.45 -7.00 7.06
N GLY A 187 5.91 -6.86 5.84
CA GLY A 187 4.93 -7.80 5.28
C GLY A 187 3.46 -7.44 5.53
N MET A 188 3.17 -6.25 6.06
CA MET A 188 1.80 -5.72 6.07
C MET A 188 1.48 -5.14 4.70
N SER A 189 0.22 -5.19 4.29
CA SER A 189 -0.28 -4.62 3.05
C SER A 189 -1.45 -3.67 3.32
N PHE A 190 -1.62 -2.70 2.44
CA PHE A 190 -2.67 -1.70 2.55
C PHE A 190 -3.48 -1.67 1.27
N GLN A 191 -4.80 -1.68 1.41
CA GLN A 191 -5.77 -1.64 0.32
C GLN A 191 -6.77 -0.51 0.58
N SER A 192 -7.51 -0.12 -0.45
CA SER A 192 -8.51 0.94 -0.31
C SER A 192 -9.76 0.45 0.42
N HIS A 193 -10.35 1.35 1.23
CA HIS A 193 -11.65 1.16 1.87
C HIS A 193 -12.54 2.38 1.62
N THR A 194 -12.68 2.78 0.36
CA THR A 194 -13.28 4.03 -0.10
C THR A 194 -12.51 5.28 0.38
N VAL A 195 -12.97 6.46 -0.03
CA VAL A 195 -12.38 7.74 0.40
C VAL A 195 -12.92 8.15 1.76
N ASN A 196 -14.25 8.10 1.96
CA ASN A 196 -14.92 8.65 3.14
C ASN A 196 -15.79 7.63 3.89
N HIS A 197 -15.78 6.36 3.47
CA HIS A 197 -16.57 5.27 4.07
C HIS A 197 -18.10 5.50 4.10
N PRO A 198 -18.72 5.97 2.99
CA PRO A 198 -20.17 6.12 2.97
C PRO A 198 -20.86 4.75 2.83
N ASP A 199 -22.13 4.69 3.22
CA ASP A 199 -22.98 3.58 2.80
C ASP A 199 -23.21 3.68 1.27
N LEU A 200 -22.47 2.85 0.52
CA LEU A 200 -22.53 2.86 -0.93
C LEU A 200 -23.92 2.49 -1.45
N SER A 201 -24.72 1.72 -0.70
CA SER A 201 -26.08 1.36 -1.11
C SER A 201 -27.05 2.56 -1.07
N ALA A 202 -26.76 3.54 -0.23
CA ALA A 202 -27.49 4.78 -0.07
C ALA A 202 -26.90 5.97 -0.86
N THR A 203 -25.86 5.70 -1.68
CA THR A 203 -25.10 6.74 -2.38
C THR A 203 -25.42 6.69 -3.89
N ASP A 204 -25.47 7.83 -4.57
CA ASP A 204 -25.66 7.89 -6.03
C ASP A 204 -24.43 7.33 -6.78
N LYS A 205 -24.64 6.90 -8.05
CA LYS A 205 -23.62 6.26 -8.86
C LYS A 205 -22.38 7.12 -9.12
N ALA A 206 -22.53 8.44 -9.20
CA ALA A 206 -21.41 9.33 -9.45
C ALA A 206 -20.50 9.40 -8.21
N THR A 207 -21.11 9.52 -7.03
CA THR A 207 -20.41 9.48 -5.75
C THR A 207 -19.79 8.11 -5.49
N GLN A 208 -20.51 6.99 -5.76
CA GLN A 208 -19.93 5.64 -5.66
C GLN A 208 -18.65 5.53 -6.51
N LYS A 209 -18.69 6.03 -7.76
CA LYS A 209 -17.52 5.99 -8.64
C LYS A 209 -16.35 6.76 -8.04
N VAL A 210 -16.56 7.98 -7.56
CA VAL A 210 -15.50 8.79 -6.92
C VAL A 210 -14.93 8.08 -5.70
N GLU A 211 -15.78 7.60 -4.80
CA GLU A 211 -15.37 6.89 -3.58
C GLU A 211 -14.49 5.66 -3.88
N LEU A 212 -14.79 4.93 -4.95
CA LEU A 212 -14.04 3.74 -5.34
C LEU A 212 -12.77 4.10 -6.14
N THR A 213 -12.85 4.98 -7.15
CA THR A 213 -11.68 5.28 -7.99
C THR A 213 -10.63 6.08 -7.25
N ASP A 214 -11.03 7.16 -6.55
CA ASP A 214 -10.07 8.05 -5.87
C ASP A 214 -9.40 7.36 -4.67
N SER A 215 -10.03 6.34 -4.10
CA SER A 215 -9.41 5.55 -3.04
C SER A 215 -8.37 4.55 -3.55
N ILE A 216 -8.48 4.11 -4.80
CA ILE A 216 -7.48 3.23 -5.44
C ILE A 216 -6.26 4.03 -5.88
N ASP A 217 -6.45 5.30 -6.26
CA ASP A 217 -5.39 6.18 -6.73
C ASP A 217 -4.55 6.81 -5.59
N PHE A 218 -4.90 6.53 -4.32
CA PHE A 218 -4.19 7.01 -3.13
C PHE A 218 -2.83 6.35 -2.95
#